data_d3285b98cd0a6d420af2c61ff9a61ab7
#
_entry.id   d3285b98cd0a6d420af2c61ff9a61ab7
#
_cell.length_a   1.000
_cell.length_b   1.000
_cell.length_c   1.000
_cell.angle_alpha   90.00
_cell.angle_beta   90.00
_cell.angle_gamma   90.00
#
_symmetry.space_group_name_H-M   'P 1'
#
loop_
_entity.id
_entity.type
_entity.pdbx_description
1 polymer ?
#
loop_
_entity_poly.entity_id
_entity_poly.type
_entity_poly.pdbx_seq_one_letter_code
_entity_poly.pdbx_strand_id
1 'polypeptide(L)'
;LMVKYGVYQDIDKSLPVSVICDRGFMAIRSIRDNYECNIAYYTEKMKQKQMQDRLLENRFESAIKNKEFVAYFQPKYDVKTERITGAESLVRWINPDGSMVMPGDFIPLYEKDGLIVKLDEYIFRYVCEFQRELMKKGQELIPISVNLSRTSIHHSDIVERYMKIVEENGIPFSCVPVELTETATLNNVMIRDFTEKLVNAGFALHMDDFGSGYSSLIALSDLPFNTLKIDKSLVDCIHQQKGRMVVQQVIILAHGLGMKVVAEGVETADQLELLKEMECDNICLLYTSPSPRDVEE
;
A
#
# COMPACT_ATOMS: atom_id res chain seq x y z
N LEU A 1 -31.52 -7.67 -9.98
CA LEU A 1 -30.71 -8.90 -9.96
C LEU A 1 -29.85 -8.91 -11.22
N MET A 2 -28.54 -8.82 -11.05
CA MET A 2 -27.60 -8.83 -12.17
C MET A 2 -27.13 -10.27 -12.37
N VAL A 3 -27.37 -10.84 -13.53
CA VAL A 3 -26.97 -12.21 -13.85
C VAL A 3 -25.66 -12.15 -14.64
N LYS A 4 -24.67 -12.97 -14.25
CA LYS A 4 -23.38 -13.06 -14.91
C LYS A 4 -23.22 -14.41 -15.61
N TYR A 5 -22.61 -14.41 -16.77
CA TYR A 5 -22.40 -15.59 -17.60
C TYR A 5 -20.91 -15.84 -17.80
N GLY A 6 -20.48 -17.08 -17.58
CA GLY A 6 -19.16 -17.55 -17.95
C GLY A 6 -19.26 -18.47 -19.16
N VAL A 7 -18.52 -18.18 -20.19
CA VAL A 7 -18.59 -18.91 -21.46
C VAL A 7 -17.25 -19.60 -21.70
N TYR A 8 -17.29 -20.91 -21.96
CA TYR A 8 -16.16 -21.65 -22.51
C TYR A 8 -16.48 -21.96 -23.96
N GLN A 9 -15.78 -21.29 -24.89
CA GLN A 9 -15.87 -21.53 -26.34
C GLN A 9 -14.89 -22.62 -26.76
N ASP A 10 -15.11 -23.17 -27.95
CA ASP A 10 -14.24 -24.19 -28.58
C ASP A 10 -13.95 -25.36 -27.63
N ILE A 11 -15.02 -25.92 -27.07
CA ILE A 11 -14.97 -26.98 -26.06
C ILE A 11 -14.18 -28.18 -26.58
N ASP A 12 -13.06 -28.50 -25.90
CA ASP A 12 -12.38 -29.77 -26.07
C ASP A 12 -13.24 -30.91 -25.49
N LYS A 13 -13.85 -31.68 -26.40
CA LYS A 13 -14.76 -32.79 -26.07
C LYS A 13 -14.05 -33.97 -25.42
N SER A 14 -12.73 -34.01 -25.41
CA SER A 14 -11.94 -35.02 -24.71
C SER A 14 -11.86 -34.81 -23.19
N LEU A 15 -12.22 -33.59 -22.73
CA LEU A 15 -12.16 -33.22 -21.33
C LEU A 15 -13.39 -33.75 -20.57
N PRO A 16 -13.25 -34.13 -19.29
CA PRO A 16 -14.36 -34.41 -18.41
C PRO A 16 -15.31 -33.22 -18.28
N VAL A 17 -16.60 -33.49 -18.17
CA VAL A 17 -17.64 -32.44 -18.02
C VAL A 17 -17.35 -31.51 -16.83
N SER A 18 -16.84 -32.04 -15.72
CA SER A 18 -16.43 -31.24 -14.56
C SER A 18 -15.41 -30.17 -14.93
N VAL A 19 -14.40 -30.51 -15.74
CA VAL A 19 -13.38 -29.54 -16.20
C VAL A 19 -13.99 -28.48 -17.12
N ILE A 20 -14.93 -28.87 -17.98
CA ILE A 20 -15.64 -27.93 -18.86
C ILE A 20 -16.45 -26.94 -18.02
N CYS A 21 -17.19 -27.43 -17.01
CA CYS A 21 -17.93 -26.56 -16.08
C CYS A 21 -16.99 -25.64 -15.26
N ASP A 22 -15.88 -26.17 -14.75
CA ASP A 22 -14.90 -25.38 -14.00
C ASP A 22 -14.34 -24.22 -14.83
N ARG A 23 -14.08 -24.42 -16.12
CA ARG A 23 -13.64 -23.34 -17.04
C ARG A 23 -14.71 -22.23 -17.15
N GLY A 24 -16.00 -22.59 -17.25
CA GLY A 24 -17.09 -21.62 -17.20
C GLY A 24 -17.17 -20.87 -15.86
N PHE A 25 -16.97 -21.55 -14.74
CA PHE A 25 -16.93 -20.93 -13.42
C PHE A 25 -15.71 -20.01 -13.24
N MET A 26 -14.54 -20.35 -13.79
CA MET A 26 -13.37 -19.45 -13.78
C MET A 26 -13.70 -18.13 -14.51
N ALA A 27 -14.38 -18.22 -15.66
CA ALA A 27 -14.80 -17.03 -16.39
C ALA A 27 -15.79 -16.16 -15.59
N ILE A 28 -16.79 -16.76 -14.90
CA ILE A 28 -17.70 -16.01 -14.04
C ILE A 28 -16.95 -15.32 -12.89
N ARG A 29 -16.01 -16.03 -12.26
CA ARG A 29 -15.23 -15.48 -11.14
C ARG A 29 -14.39 -14.27 -11.54
N SER A 30 -13.88 -14.22 -12.78
CA SER A 30 -13.07 -13.09 -13.25
C SER A 30 -13.84 -11.77 -13.36
N ILE A 31 -15.17 -11.82 -13.41
CA ILE A 31 -16.04 -10.64 -13.48
C ILE A 31 -16.95 -10.48 -12.28
N ARG A 32 -16.71 -11.24 -11.20
CA ARG A 32 -17.63 -11.28 -10.04
C ARG A 32 -17.94 -9.90 -9.50
N ASP A 33 -16.92 -9.07 -9.36
CA ASP A 33 -17.00 -7.75 -8.75
C ASP A 33 -17.03 -6.61 -9.79
N ASN A 34 -17.08 -6.95 -11.08
CA ASN A 34 -17.21 -5.99 -12.16
C ASN A 34 -18.69 -5.81 -12.54
N TYR A 35 -19.26 -4.66 -12.21
CA TYR A 35 -20.68 -4.34 -12.48
C TYR A 35 -20.94 -3.92 -13.94
N GLU A 36 -19.92 -3.63 -14.71
CA GLU A 36 -20.05 -3.20 -16.10
C GLU A 36 -20.05 -4.38 -17.09
N CYS A 37 -19.57 -5.55 -16.66
CA CYS A 37 -19.42 -6.72 -17.50
C CYS A 37 -20.29 -7.88 -17.00
N ASN A 38 -21.18 -8.38 -17.86
CA ASN A 38 -22.10 -9.48 -17.54
C ASN A 38 -21.68 -10.81 -18.16
N ILE A 39 -20.75 -10.82 -19.11
CA ILE A 39 -20.32 -12.01 -19.84
C ILE A 39 -18.79 -12.05 -19.84
N ALA A 40 -18.23 -13.17 -19.44
CA ALA A 40 -16.79 -13.43 -19.56
C ALA A 40 -16.53 -14.74 -20.28
N TYR A 41 -15.50 -14.74 -21.09
CA TYR A 41 -15.03 -15.91 -21.82
C TYR A 41 -13.81 -16.50 -21.12
N TYR A 42 -13.81 -17.83 -20.96
CA TYR A 42 -12.66 -18.54 -20.42
C TYR A 42 -11.44 -18.37 -21.33
N THR A 43 -10.29 -18.16 -20.71
CA THR A 43 -8.97 -18.19 -21.36
C THR A 43 -8.00 -19.04 -20.57
N GLU A 44 -7.02 -19.65 -21.23
CA GLU A 44 -5.97 -20.40 -20.52
C GLU A 44 -5.17 -19.52 -19.53
N LYS A 45 -5.09 -18.20 -19.79
CA LYS A 45 -4.50 -17.24 -18.84
C LYS A 45 -5.21 -17.23 -17.49
N MET A 46 -6.55 -17.38 -17.46
CA MET A 46 -7.31 -17.46 -16.21
C MET A 46 -6.93 -18.69 -15.39
N LYS A 47 -6.73 -19.83 -16.05
CA LYS A 47 -6.26 -21.05 -15.39
C LYS A 47 -4.84 -20.88 -14.87
N GLN A 48 -3.94 -20.32 -15.69
CA GLN A 48 -2.56 -20.07 -15.27
C GLN A 48 -2.51 -19.12 -14.05
N LYS A 49 -3.28 -18.02 -14.07
CA LYS A 49 -3.38 -17.10 -12.93
C LYS A 49 -3.89 -17.83 -11.68
N GLN A 50 -4.95 -18.61 -11.78
CA GLN A 50 -5.48 -19.37 -10.63
C GLN A 50 -4.45 -20.37 -10.08
N MET A 51 -3.67 -21.01 -10.93
CA MET A 51 -2.60 -21.92 -10.49
C MET A 51 -1.49 -21.15 -9.76
N GLN A 52 -1.11 -19.99 -10.30
CA GLN A 52 -0.13 -19.10 -9.68
C GLN A 52 -0.63 -18.59 -8.32
N ASP A 53 -1.87 -18.12 -8.24
CA ASP A 53 -2.49 -17.64 -7.00
C ASP A 53 -2.43 -18.73 -5.92
N ARG A 54 -2.82 -19.97 -6.24
CA ARG A 54 -2.74 -21.10 -5.30
C ARG A 54 -1.31 -21.43 -4.86
N LEU A 55 -0.34 -21.30 -5.75
CA LEU A 55 1.07 -21.49 -5.39
C LEU A 55 1.53 -20.43 -4.40
N LEU A 56 1.14 -19.16 -4.61
CA LEU A 56 1.47 -18.05 -3.71
C LEU A 56 0.82 -18.24 -2.33
N GLU A 57 -0.49 -18.63 -2.29
CA GLU A 57 -1.19 -18.94 -1.04
C GLU A 57 -0.50 -20.07 -0.25
N ASN A 58 -0.20 -21.19 -0.91
CA ASN A 58 0.43 -22.33 -0.26
C ASN A 58 1.86 -22.05 0.24
N ARG A 59 2.55 -21.12 -0.39
CA ARG A 59 3.92 -20.75 -0.02
C ARG A 59 3.98 -19.75 1.14
N PHE A 60 2.88 -19.06 1.47
CA PHE A 60 2.86 -17.97 2.42
C PHE A 60 3.53 -18.29 3.76
N GLU A 61 3.09 -19.35 4.44
CA GLU A 61 3.63 -19.72 5.76
C GLU A 61 5.13 -20.09 5.69
N SER A 62 5.54 -20.75 4.62
CA SER A 62 6.97 -21.07 4.42
C SER A 62 7.79 -19.81 4.11
N ALA A 63 7.24 -18.89 3.34
CA ALA A 63 7.89 -17.62 2.99
C ALA A 63 8.10 -16.73 4.23
N ILE A 64 7.10 -16.62 5.11
CA ILE A 64 7.24 -15.95 6.41
C ILE A 64 8.37 -16.59 7.23
N LYS A 65 8.34 -17.93 7.38
CA LYS A 65 9.34 -18.68 8.17
C LYS A 65 10.74 -18.53 7.62
N ASN A 66 10.89 -18.55 6.31
CA ASN A 66 12.17 -18.44 5.62
C ASN A 66 12.64 -16.98 5.46
N LYS A 67 11.86 -15.99 5.94
CA LYS A 67 12.16 -14.56 5.80
C LYS A 67 12.29 -14.10 4.35
N GLU A 68 11.47 -14.67 3.45
CA GLU A 68 11.42 -14.30 2.04
C GLU A 68 10.75 -12.92 1.83
N PHE A 69 9.92 -12.46 2.79
CA PHE A 69 9.39 -11.10 2.78
C PHE A 69 10.35 -10.16 3.47
N VAL A 70 10.70 -9.08 2.77
CA VAL A 70 11.59 -8.02 3.24
C VAL A 70 10.95 -6.66 3.03
N ALA A 71 11.34 -5.66 3.84
CA ALA A 71 10.95 -4.28 3.62
C ALA A 71 12.04 -3.54 2.85
N TYR A 72 11.68 -2.93 1.71
CA TYR A 72 12.49 -1.91 1.06
C TYR A 72 12.04 -0.55 1.59
N PHE A 73 12.97 0.36 1.76
CA PHE A 73 12.71 1.67 2.32
C PHE A 73 12.82 2.74 1.24
N GLN A 74 11.70 3.38 0.92
CA GLN A 74 11.65 4.51 -0.01
C GLN A 74 11.80 5.81 0.80
N PRO A 75 12.88 6.57 0.60
CA PRO A 75 13.11 7.77 1.40
C PRO A 75 12.13 8.89 1.06
N LYS A 76 11.72 9.62 2.11
CA LYS A 76 10.96 10.86 2.04
C LYS A 76 11.90 12.02 2.28
N TYR A 77 11.86 13.03 1.40
CA TYR A 77 12.74 14.20 1.47
C TYR A 77 11.93 15.45 1.81
N ASP A 78 12.47 16.26 2.68
CA ASP A 78 11.96 17.63 2.88
C ASP A 78 12.22 18.45 1.62
N VAL A 79 11.19 19.09 1.11
CA VAL A 79 11.24 19.80 -0.18
C VAL A 79 12.17 21.00 -0.16
N LYS A 80 12.33 21.67 1.00
CA LYS A 80 13.17 22.89 1.14
C LYS A 80 14.64 22.57 1.39
N THR A 81 14.88 21.60 2.28
CA THR A 81 16.25 21.27 2.73
C THR A 81 16.88 20.11 1.97
N GLU A 82 16.08 19.37 1.20
CA GLU A 82 16.46 18.15 0.46
C GLU A 82 17.05 17.05 1.34
N ARG A 83 16.78 17.10 2.65
CA ARG A 83 17.22 16.08 3.61
C ARG A 83 16.17 15.01 3.79
N ILE A 84 16.64 13.79 4.08
CA ILE A 84 15.76 12.68 4.42
C ILE A 84 15.07 12.98 5.76
N THR A 85 13.74 12.95 5.78
CA THR A 85 12.90 13.19 6.96
C THR A 85 12.19 11.93 7.42
N GLY A 86 12.21 10.87 6.63
CA GLY A 86 11.58 9.61 6.91
C GLY A 86 11.70 8.65 5.74
N ALA A 87 11.02 7.53 5.82
CA ALA A 87 10.91 6.59 4.72
C ALA A 87 9.54 5.90 4.73
N GLU A 88 9.18 5.26 3.63
CA GLU A 88 8.07 4.32 3.55
C GLU A 88 8.61 2.90 3.42
N SER A 89 8.02 1.96 4.15
CA SER A 89 8.34 0.55 4.04
C SER A 89 7.47 -0.10 2.98
N LEU A 90 8.11 -0.63 1.96
CA LEU A 90 7.47 -1.31 0.84
C LEU A 90 7.82 -2.79 0.88
N VAL A 91 6.84 -3.66 1.09
CA VAL A 91 7.06 -5.10 1.10
C VAL A 91 7.57 -5.60 -0.25
N ARG A 92 8.56 -6.50 -0.21
CA ARG A 92 9.07 -7.25 -1.38
C ARG A 92 9.13 -8.72 -1.02
N TRP A 93 8.73 -9.58 -1.92
CA TRP A 93 8.87 -11.02 -1.75
C TRP A 93 10.02 -11.53 -2.61
N ILE A 94 11.11 -11.91 -1.97
CA ILE A 94 12.34 -12.39 -2.63
C ILE A 94 12.38 -13.91 -2.51
N ASN A 95 12.34 -14.58 -3.63
CA ASN A 95 12.49 -16.04 -3.68
C ASN A 95 13.91 -16.46 -3.31
N PRO A 96 14.12 -17.73 -2.88
CA PRO A 96 15.46 -18.25 -2.58
C PRO A 96 16.46 -18.21 -3.75
N ASP A 97 15.96 -18.18 -4.99
CA ASP A 97 16.77 -18.01 -6.21
C ASP A 97 17.09 -16.55 -6.55
N GLY A 98 16.66 -15.59 -5.71
CA GLY A 98 16.84 -14.18 -5.91
C GLY A 98 15.79 -13.51 -6.81
N SER A 99 14.87 -14.24 -7.41
CA SER A 99 13.78 -13.65 -8.17
C SER A 99 12.77 -12.96 -7.26
N MET A 100 12.10 -11.92 -7.75
CA MET A 100 11.12 -11.17 -6.98
C MET A 100 9.70 -11.46 -7.46
N VAL A 101 8.79 -11.73 -6.50
CA VAL A 101 7.34 -11.71 -6.74
C VAL A 101 6.85 -10.29 -6.49
N MET A 102 6.14 -9.73 -7.46
CA MET A 102 5.69 -8.33 -7.39
C MET A 102 4.53 -8.18 -6.39
N PRO A 103 4.49 -7.07 -5.62
CA PRO A 103 3.40 -6.79 -4.67
C PRO A 103 2.00 -6.90 -5.29
N GLY A 104 1.82 -6.42 -6.52
CA GLY A 104 0.56 -6.53 -7.26
C GLY A 104 0.08 -7.95 -7.55
N ASP A 105 0.96 -8.95 -7.44
CA ASP A 105 0.59 -10.36 -7.65
C ASP A 105 0.07 -11.02 -6.36
N PHE A 106 0.58 -10.64 -5.17
CA PHE A 106 0.25 -11.32 -3.92
C PHE A 106 -0.59 -10.47 -2.94
N ILE A 107 -0.45 -9.15 -2.90
CA ILE A 107 -1.22 -8.31 -1.96
C ILE A 107 -2.73 -8.46 -2.17
N PRO A 108 -3.30 -8.28 -3.39
CA PRO A 108 -4.74 -8.44 -3.59
C PRO A 108 -5.25 -9.84 -3.28
N LEU A 109 -4.40 -10.86 -3.51
CA LEU A 109 -4.71 -12.23 -3.17
C LEU A 109 -4.80 -12.43 -1.66
N TYR A 110 -3.81 -11.93 -0.91
CA TYR A 110 -3.74 -12.06 0.55
C TYR A 110 -4.79 -11.22 1.27
N GLU A 111 -5.20 -10.08 0.71
CA GLU A 111 -6.34 -9.32 1.21
C GLU A 111 -7.64 -10.12 1.11
N LYS A 112 -7.87 -10.75 -0.03
CA LYS A 112 -9.06 -11.56 -0.27
C LYS A 112 -9.17 -12.76 0.68
N ASP A 113 -8.05 -13.41 1.00
CA ASP A 113 -8.00 -14.63 1.79
C ASP A 113 -7.65 -14.37 3.27
N GLY A 114 -7.46 -13.09 3.65
CA GLY A 114 -7.14 -12.67 5.02
C GLY A 114 -5.70 -12.93 5.47
N LEU A 115 -4.84 -13.46 4.60
CA LEU A 115 -3.42 -13.68 4.88
C LEU A 115 -2.65 -12.37 5.07
N ILE A 116 -3.19 -11.29 4.49
CA ILE A 116 -2.59 -9.95 4.57
C ILE A 116 -2.39 -9.50 6.02
N VAL A 117 -3.28 -9.86 6.94
CA VAL A 117 -3.18 -9.49 8.37
C VAL A 117 -1.87 -9.99 9.00
N LYS A 118 -1.49 -11.22 8.68
CA LYS A 118 -0.21 -11.78 9.15
C LYS A 118 0.99 -11.12 8.47
N LEU A 119 0.85 -10.76 7.19
CA LEU A 119 1.91 -10.07 6.45
C LEU A 119 2.11 -8.66 6.99
N ASP A 120 1.02 -7.90 7.23
CA ASP A 120 1.09 -6.56 7.81
C ASP A 120 1.80 -6.60 9.18
N GLU A 121 1.43 -7.53 10.07
CA GLU A 121 2.10 -7.68 11.36
C GLU A 121 3.58 -8.08 11.20
N TYR A 122 3.89 -8.94 10.24
CA TYR A 122 5.27 -9.36 9.98
C TYR A 122 6.12 -8.18 9.51
N ILE A 123 5.64 -7.37 8.56
CA ILE A 123 6.36 -6.20 8.06
C ILE A 123 6.46 -5.12 9.14
N PHE A 124 5.40 -4.91 9.93
CA PHE A 124 5.43 -3.98 11.05
C PHE A 124 6.52 -4.37 12.07
N ARG A 125 6.60 -5.64 12.44
CA ARG A 125 7.66 -6.18 13.31
C ARG A 125 9.04 -6.02 12.68
N TYR A 126 9.18 -6.30 11.39
CA TYR A 126 10.43 -6.11 10.65
C TYR A 126 10.95 -4.68 10.75
N VAL A 127 10.07 -3.69 10.54
CA VAL A 127 10.43 -2.27 10.65
C VAL A 127 10.83 -1.91 12.09
N CYS A 128 10.08 -2.37 13.09
CA CYS A 128 10.42 -2.13 14.50
C CYS A 128 11.79 -2.73 14.88
N GLU A 129 12.07 -3.96 14.43
CA GLU A 129 13.36 -4.60 14.65
C GLU A 129 14.51 -3.85 13.96
N PHE A 130 14.28 -3.36 12.74
CA PHE A 130 15.24 -2.54 12.01
C PHE A 130 15.53 -1.22 12.76
N GLN A 131 14.50 -0.50 13.21
CA GLN A 131 14.64 0.72 14.02
C GLN A 131 15.42 0.45 15.32
N ARG A 132 15.12 -0.65 16.01
CA ARG A 132 15.87 -1.05 17.21
C ARG A 132 17.36 -1.26 16.91
N GLU A 133 17.71 -1.88 15.79
CA GLU A 133 19.11 -2.09 15.41
C GLU A 133 19.83 -0.76 15.08
N LEU A 134 19.14 0.21 14.45
CA LEU A 134 19.66 1.56 14.25
C LEU A 134 19.92 2.24 15.60
N MET A 135 18.97 2.18 16.52
CA MET A 135 19.08 2.76 17.87
C MET A 135 20.26 2.17 18.65
N LYS A 136 20.47 0.84 18.60
CA LYS A 136 21.62 0.18 19.23
C LYS A 136 22.96 0.64 18.67
N LYS A 137 23.00 1.03 17.39
CA LYS A 137 24.20 1.58 16.73
C LYS A 137 24.39 3.08 17.03
N GLY A 138 23.53 3.69 17.84
CA GLY A 138 23.57 5.12 18.14
C GLY A 138 23.19 6.01 16.96
N GLN A 139 22.49 5.47 15.96
CA GLN A 139 22.03 6.24 14.82
C GLN A 139 20.73 6.97 15.18
N GLU A 140 20.53 8.14 14.61
CA GLU A 140 19.28 8.89 14.74
C GLU A 140 18.15 8.12 14.05
N LEU A 141 17.01 7.96 14.75
CA LEU A 141 15.84 7.31 14.20
C LEU A 141 15.04 8.32 13.37
N ILE A 142 14.71 7.91 12.15
CA ILE A 142 13.76 8.62 11.30
C ILE A 142 12.46 7.83 11.23
N PRO A 143 11.29 8.48 11.09
CA PRO A 143 10.02 7.77 10.93
C PRO A 143 10.03 6.88 9.69
N ILE A 144 9.70 5.60 9.86
CA ILE A 144 9.51 4.65 8.75
C ILE A 144 8.05 4.19 8.78
N SER A 145 7.25 4.68 7.85
CA SER A 145 5.84 4.35 7.78
C SER A 145 5.59 2.95 7.23
N VAL A 146 4.51 2.33 7.71
CA VAL A 146 4.08 0.98 7.34
C VAL A 146 2.65 1.02 6.86
N ASN A 147 2.41 0.44 5.68
CA ASN A 147 1.07 0.27 5.13
C ASN A 147 0.25 -0.73 5.96
N LEU A 148 -1.02 -0.42 6.19
CA LEU A 148 -1.97 -1.29 6.86
C LEU A 148 -3.18 -1.52 5.96
N SER A 149 -3.44 -2.79 5.67
CA SER A 149 -4.55 -3.19 4.83
C SER A 149 -5.90 -2.92 5.49
N ARG A 150 -6.92 -2.68 4.66
CA ARG A 150 -8.30 -2.57 5.13
C ARG A 150 -8.77 -3.80 5.92
N THR A 151 -8.32 -4.99 5.53
CA THR A 151 -8.65 -6.24 6.21
C THR A 151 -8.12 -6.24 7.64
N SER A 152 -6.93 -5.72 7.88
CA SER A 152 -6.30 -5.65 9.21
C SER A 152 -7.05 -4.73 10.17
N ILE A 153 -7.66 -3.65 9.68
CA ILE A 153 -8.46 -2.71 10.48
C ILE A 153 -9.66 -3.41 11.16
N HIS A 154 -10.20 -4.45 10.54
CA HIS A 154 -11.33 -5.20 11.09
C HIS A 154 -10.96 -6.15 12.26
N HIS A 155 -9.68 -6.33 12.55
CA HIS A 155 -9.22 -7.11 13.69
C HIS A 155 -9.13 -6.24 14.94
N SER A 156 -10.01 -6.50 15.91
CA SER A 156 -10.17 -5.67 17.12
C SER A 156 -8.91 -5.57 18.00
N ASP A 157 -8.01 -6.53 17.88
CA ASP A 157 -6.77 -6.65 18.68
C ASP A 157 -5.51 -6.18 17.94
N ILE A 158 -5.66 -5.62 16.73
CA ILE A 158 -4.49 -5.25 15.92
C ILE A 158 -3.68 -4.11 16.54
N VAL A 159 -4.37 -3.13 17.15
CA VAL A 159 -3.70 -2.00 17.82
C VAL A 159 -2.88 -2.48 19.01
N GLU A 160 -3.45 -3.32 19.84
CA GLU A 160 -2.77 -3.91 21.01
C GLU A 160 -1.56 -4.75 20.61
N ARG A 161 -1.66 -5.51 19.49
CA ARG A 161 -0.53 -6.26 18.94
C ARG A 161 0.58 -5.35 18.46
N TYR A 162 0.23 -4.25 17.78
CA TYR A 162 1.21 -3.27 17.29
C TYR A 162 1.89 -2.53 18.44
N MET A 163 1.11 -2.10 19.46
CA MET A 163 1.67 -1.50 20.67
C MET A 163 2.70 -2.43 21.32
N LYS A 164 2.34 -3.70 21.50
CA LYS A 164 3.24 -4.69 22.09
C LYS A 164 4.53 -4.86 21.29
N ILE A 165 4.45 -4.88 19.95
CA ILE A 165 5.64 -4.98 19.09
C ILE A 165 6.56 -3.77 19.27
N VAL A 166 6.01 -2.55 19.35
CA VAL A 166 6.79 -1.32 19.57
C VAL A 166 7.46 -1.35 20.94
N GLU A 167 6.71 -1.72 21.98
CA GLU A 167 7.21 -1.84 23.36
C GLU A 167 8.32 -2.90 23.49
N GLU A 168 8.14 -4.08 22.89
CA GLU A 168 9.14 -5.16 22.84
C GLU A 168 10.47 -4.72 22.20
N ASN A 169 10.39 -3.77 21.23
CA ASN A 169 11.55 -3.23 20.56
C ASN A 169 12.12 -1.98 21.25
N GLY A 170 11.39 -1.37 22.17
CA GLY A 170 11.83 -0.21 22.95
C GLY A 170 12.05 1.05 22.10
N ILE A 171 11.33 1.18 20.98
CA ILE A 171 11.40 2.33 20.10
C ILE A 171 10.25 3.30 20.35
N PRO A 172 10.36 4.59 20.00
CA PRO A 172 9.23 5.51 20.06
C PRO A 172 8.12 5.13 19.07
N PHE A 173 6.85 5.24 19.47
CA PHE A 173 5.70 5.00 18.59
C PHE A 173 5.71 5.90 17.35
N SER A 174 6.17 7.14 17.50
CA SER A 174 6.30 8.11 16.39
C SER A 174 7.31 7.69 15.31
N CYS A 175 8.18 6.72 15.59
CA CYS A 175 9.14 6.20 14.60
C CYS A 175 8.54 5.20 13.61
N VAL A 176 7.30 4.72 13.87
CA VAL A 176 6.60 3.77 13.00
C VAL A 176 5.19 4.27 12.70
N PRO A 177 5.04 5.32 11.87
CA PRO A 177 3.74 5.79 11.41
C PRO A 177 2.96 4.69 10.69
N VAL A 178 1.63 4.71 10.80
CA VAL A 178 0.73 3.77 10.10
C VAL A 178 0.09 4.50 8.93
N GLU A 179 0.15 3.90 7.74
CA GLU A 179 -0.48 4.41 6.52
C GLU A 179 -1.77 3.66 6.24
N LEU A 180 -2.84 4.42 5.95
CA LEU A 180 -4.14 3.91 5.58
C LEU A 180 -4.55 4.51 4.24
N THR A 181 -4.91 3.67 3.28
CA THR A 181 -5.39 4.17 1.99
C THR A 181 -6.70 4.94 2.15
N GLU A 182 -6.95 5.90 1.28
CA GLU A 182 -8.19 6.67 1.24
C GLU A 182 -9.43 5.75 1.24
N THR A 183 -9.41 4.70 0.44
CA THR A 183 -10.53 3.74 0.33
C THR A 183 -10.77 2.95 1.62
N ALA A 184 -9.75 2.70 2.42
CA ALA A 184 -9.89 2.04 3.72
C ALA A 184 -10.64 2.91 4.74
N THR A 185 -10.62 4.24 4.55
CA THR A 185 -11.25 5.21 5.45
C THR A 185 -12.72 5.49 5.14
N LEU A 186 -13.22 5.01 3.99
CA LEU A 186 -14.60 5.21 3.59
C LEU A 186 -15.56 4.43 4.51
N ASN A 187 -16.37 5.15 5.25
CA ASN A 187 -17.52 4.67 6.03
C ASN A 187 -17.23 3.76 7.22
N ASN A 188 -16.88 4.33 8.40
CA ASN A 188 -17.24 3.55 9.57
C ASN A 188 -16.97 4.27 10.89
N VAL A 189 -17.93 4.12 11.82
CA VAL A 189 -17.69 4.28 13.26
C VAL A 189 -16.47 3.46 13.72
N MET A 190 -16.25 2.28 13.12
CA MET A 190 -15.08 1.42 13.40
C MET A 190 -13.75 2.06 13.03
N ILE A 191 -13.66 2.77 11.89
CA ILE A 191 -12.39 3.40 11.49
C ILE A 191 -12.02 4.54 12.43
N ARG A 192 -13.01 5.28 12.91
CA ARG A 192 -12.77 6.35 13.88
C ARG A 192 -12.23 5.79 15.20
N ASP A 193 -12.90 4.80 15.80
CA ASP A 193 -12.45 4.14 17.04
C ASP A 193 -11.03 3.55 16.88
N PHE A 194 -10.77 2.93 15.72
CA PHE A 194 -9.47 2.37 15.39
C PHE A 194 -8.37 3.44 15.30
N THR A 195 -8.62 4.52 14.54
CA THR A 195 -7.64 5.62 14.36
C THR A 195 -7.40 6.38 15.65
N GLU A 196 -8.44 6.61 16.45
CA GLU A 196 -8.32 7.23 17.78
C GLU A 196 -7.46 6.37 18.73
N LYS A 197 -7.64 5.05 18.73
CA LYS A 197 -6.80 4.14 19.52
C LYS A 197 -5.33 4.21 19.13
N LEU A 198 -5.02 4.21 17.81
CA LEU A 198 -3.65 4.35 17.34
C LEU A 198 -3.01 5.67 17.76
N VAL A 199 -3.71 6.78 17.58
CA VAL A 199 -3.19 8.10 17.98
C VAL A 199 -3.03 8.22 19.49
N ASN A 200 -3.98 7.71 20.28
CA ASN A 200 -3.87 7.67 21.74
C ASN A 200 -2.71 6.80 22.24
N ALA A 201 -2.32 5.77 21.47
CA ALA A 201 -1.13 4.98 21.72
C ALA A 201 0.17 5.72 21.35
N GLY A 202 0.10 6.81 20.60
CA GLY A 202 1.25 7.63 20.18
C GLY A 202 1.74 7.38 18.74
N PHE A 203 0.99 6.61 17.95
CA PHE A 203 1.28 6.46 16.52
C PHE A 203 0.90 7.72 15.73
N ALA A 204 1.71 8.06 14.73
CA ALA A 204 1.31 8.99 13.69
C ALA A 204 0.52 8.24 12.61
N LEU A 205 -0.50 8.89 12.04
CA LEU A 205 -1.33 8.34 10.98
C LEU A 205 -1.14 9.11 9.69
N HIS A 206 -0.93 8.40 8.60
CA HIS A 206 -0.82 8.95 7.26
C HIS A 206 -2.00 8.48 6.42
N MET A 207 -2.64 9.40 5.70
CA MET A 207 -3.61 9.06 4.66
C MET A 207 -2.87 8.87 3.35
N ASP A 208 -3.01 7.69 2.76
CA ASP A 208 -2.33 7.29 1.53
C ASP A 208 -3.25 7.33 0.31
N ASP A 209 -2.64 7.41 -0.90
CA ASP A 209 -3.30 7.38 -2.20
C ASP A 209 -4.35 8.49 -2.41
N PHE A 210 -4.20 9.65 -1.77
CA PHE A 210 -5.19 10.71 -1.88
C PHE A 210 -5.30 11.25 -3.30
N GLY A 211 -6.50 11.15 -3.86
CA GLY A 211 -6.81 11.57 -5.24
C GLY A 211 -6.78 10.47 -6.27
N SER A 212 -6.44 9.22 -5.89
CA SER A 212 -6.49 8.07 -6.80
C SER A 212 -7.91 7.59 -7.09
N GLY A 213 -8.92 8.01 -6.31
CA GLY A 213 -10.28 7.52 -6.37
C GLY A 213 -11.36 8.56 -6.01
N TYR A 214 -12.38 8.12 -5.29
CA TYR A 214 -13.45 8.99 -4.80
C TYR A 214 -13.01 9.67 -3.49
N SER A 215 -12.29 10.78 -3.61
CA SER A 215 -11.76 11.51 -2.47
C SER A 215 -12.85 12.01 -1.54
N SER A 216 -12.85 11.52 -0.30
CA SER A 216 -13.75 11.97 0.75
C SER A 216 -13.07 13.06 1.59
N LEU A 217 -13.32 14.33 1.26
CA LEU A 217 -12.88 15.46 2.09
C LEU A 217 -13.41 15.37 3.53
N ILE A 218 -14.51 14.63 3.75
CA ILE A 218 -15.08 14.39 5.08
C ILE A 218 -14.13 13.52 5.91
N ALA A 219 -13.51 12.50 5.33
CA ALA A 219 -12.55 11.65 6.06
C ALA A 219 -11.34 12.46 6.55
N LEU A 220 -10.87 13.45 5.78
CA LEU A 220 -9.78 14.34 6.20
C LEU A 220 -10.14 15.19 7.43
N SER A 221 -11.40 15.63 7.53
CA SER A 221 -11.85 16.46 8.66
C SER A 221 -12.19 15.64 9.91
N ASP A 222 -12.61 14.38 9.71
CA ASP A 222 -13.20 13.57 10.76
C ASP A 222 -12.20 12.62 11.44
N LEU A 223 -11.09 12.30 10.77
CA LEU A 223 -10.09 11.34 11.26
C LEU A 223 -8.78 12.04 11.63
N PRO A 224 -8.07 11.57 12.66
CA PRO A 224 -6.91 12.26 13.23
C PRO A 224 -5.61 11.99 12.44
N PHE A 225 -5.62 12.27 11.13
CA PHE A 225 -4.42 12.13 10.31
C PHE A 225 -3.40 13.24 10.57
N ASN A 226 -2.12 12.86 10.59
CA ASN A 226 -0.99 13.78 10.73
C ASN A 226 -0.35 14.15 9.38
N THR A 227 -0.52 13.29 8.38
CA THR A 227 0.10 13.44 7.07
C THR A 227 -0.87 13.03 5.97
N LEU A 228 -0.92 13.80 4.89
CA LEU A 228 -1.62 13.51 3.66
C LEU A 228 -0.61 13.18 2.57
N LYS A 229 -0.70 11.99 1.94
CA LYS A 229 0.12 11.59 0.79
C LYS A 229 -0.69 11.82 -0.48
N ILE A 230 -0.22 12.72 -1.33
CA ILE A 230 -0.84 13.02 -2.63
C ILE A 230 -0.36 11.99 -3.64
N ASP A 231 -1.30 11.24 -4.22
CA ASP A 231 -1.01 10.21 -5.21
C ASP A 231 -0.35 10.77 -6.48
N LYS A 232 0.48 9.93 -7.10
CA LYS A 232 1.18 10.23 -8.35
C LYS A 232 0.25 10.78 -9.44
N SER A 233 -0.98 10.28 -9.55
CA SER A 233 -1.92 10.73 -10.59
C SER A 233 -2.24 12.22 -10.52
N LEU A 234 -2.29 12.80 -9.33
CA LEU A 234 -2.43 14.24 -9.13
C LEU A 234 -1.12 14.98 -9.44
N VAL A 235 0.02 14.42 -9.01
CA VAL A 235 1.34 15.01 -9.29
C VAL A 235 1.64 15.03 -10.79
N ASP A 236 1.24 14.02 -11.55
CA ASP A 236 1.39 13.97 -13.01
C ASP A 236 0.61 15.10 -13.73
N CYS A 237 -0.47 15.58 -13.12
CA CYS A 237 -1.28 16.68 -13.66
C CYS A 237 -0.75 18.08 -13.34
N ILE A 238 0.31 18.22 -12.53
CA ILE A 238 0.76 19.50 -11.95
C ILE A 238 1.23 20.53 -13.02
N HIS A 239 1.65 20.06 -14.19
CA HIS A 239 2.02 20.91 -15.33
C HIS A 239 0.81 21.58 -16.02
N GLN A 240 -0.38 21.03 -15.84
CA GLN A 240 -1.61 21.60 -16.35
C GLN A 240 -2.15 22.65 -15.38
N GLN A 241 -2.61 23.79 -15.85
CA GLN A 241 -3.12 24.87 -14.98
C GLN A 241 -4.20 24.40 -14.00
N LYS A 242 -5.15 23.55 -14.47
CA LYS A 242 -6.20 23.00 -13.59
C LYS A 242 -5.65 22.02 -12.57
N GLY A 243 -4.73 21.12 -12.97
CA GLY A 243 -4.08 20.17 -12.09
C GLY A 243 -3.27 20.88 -11.00
N ARG A 244 -2.47 21.90 -11.39
CA ARG A 244 -1.74 22.76 -10.45
C ARG A 244 -2.66 23.38 -9.41
N MET A 245 -3.78 23.96 -9.83
CA MET A 245 -4.76 24.55 -8.93
C MET A 245 -5.33 23.52 -7.95
N VAL A 246 -5.64 22.30 -8.40
CA VAL A 246 -6.15 21.22 -7.54
C VAL A 246 -5.12 20.84 -6.50
N VAL A 247 -3.88 20.54 -6.90
CA VAL A 247 -2.79 20.15 -5.98
C VAL A 247 -2.54 21.24 -4.94
N GLN A 248 -2.48 22.51 -5.37
CA GLN A 248 -2.30 23.65 -4.47
C GLN A 248 -3.42 23.75 -3.43
N GLN A 249 -4.70 23.59 -3.84
CA GLN A 249 -5.82 23.65 -2.91
C GLN A 249 -5.82 22.46 -1.93
N VAL A 250 -5.39 21.28 -2.36
CA VAL A 250 -5.22 20.11 -1.49
C VAL A 250 -4.15 20.37 -0.43
N ILE A 251 -3.01 20.95 -0.81
CA ILE A 251 -1.93 21.32 0.14
C ILE A 251 -2.44 22.35 1.16
N ILE A 252 -3.09 23.41 0.70
CA ILE A 252 -3.67 24.45 1.59
C ILE A 252 -4.69 23.84 2.55
N LEU A 253 -5.56 22.96 2.06
CA LEU A 253 -6.55 22.27 2.90
C LEU A 253 -5.89 21.41 3.97
N ALA A 254 -4.92 20.59 3.58
CA ALA A 254 -4.19 19.72 4.51
C ALA A 254 -3.49 20.54 5.61
N HIS A 255 -2.80 21.62 5.25
CA HIS A 255 -2.17 22.53 6.21
C HIS A 255 -3.21 23.21 7.12
N GLY A 256 -4.36 23.62 6.58
CA GLY A 256 -5.47 24.17 7.36
C GLY A 256 -6.05 23.20 8.39
N LEU A 257 -5.93 21.89 8.14
CA LEU A 257 -6.30 20.81 9.06
C LEU A 257 -5.14 20.35 9.98
N GLY A 258 -3.98 21.01 9.91
CA GLY A 258 -2.81 20.69 10.73
C GLY A 258 -2.00 19.47 10.26
N MET A 259 -2.21 19.02 9.03
CA MET A 259 -1.49 17.89 8.44
C MET A 259 -0.24 18.36 7.67
N LYS A 260 0.79 17.52 7.62
CA LYS A 260 1.86 17.63 6.63
C LYS A 260 1.45 17.00 5.31
N VAL A 261 2.09 17.42 4.22
CA VAL A 261 1.83 16.88 2.88
C VAL A 261 3.07 16.20 2.32
N VAL A 262 2.88 15.00 1.77
CA VAL A 262 3.89 14.26 1.02
C VAL A 262 3.40 14.09 -0.41
N ALA A 263 4.13 14.58 -1.41
CA ALA A 263 3.82 14.33 -2.81
C ALA A 263 4.58 13.09 -3.31
N GLU A 264 3.84 12.15 -3.90
CA GLU A 264 4.38 10.89 -4.40
C GLU A 264 4.64 10.92 -5.90
N GLY A 265 5.57 10.08 -6.33
CA GLY A 265 5.83 9.89 -7.75
C GLY A 265 6.45 11.10 -8.43
N VAL A 266 7.20 11.92 -7.70
CA VAL A 266 7.94 13.06 -8.28
C VAL A 266 9.10 12.52 -9.14
N GLU A 267 9.09 12.83 -10.43
CA GLU A 267 10.03 12.31 -11.43
C GLU A 267 10.94 13.40 -12.02
N THR A 268 10.50 14.65 -12.01
CA THR A 268 11.19 15.74 -12.71
C THR A 268 11.52 16.91 -11.79
N ALA A 269 12.60 17.64 -12.12
CA ALA A 269 12.98 18.85 -11.41
C ALA A 269 11.89 19.93 -11.47
N ASP A 270 11.15 20.02 -12.58
CA ASP A 270 10.07 20.98 -12.76
C ASP A 270 8.90 20.67 -11.80
N GLN A 271 8.56 19.38 -11.59
CA GLN A 271 7.57 18.98 -10.59
C GLN A 271 8.03 19.40 -9.19
N LEU A 272 9.30 19.17 -8.86
CA LEU A 272 9.87 19.54 -7.57
C LEU A 272 9.76 21.06 -7.32
N GLU A 273 10.14 21.89 -8.30
CA GLU A 273 10.06 23.35 -8.14
C GLU A 273 8.61 23.82 -7.97
N LEU A 274 7.66 23.25 -8.73
CA LEU A 274 6.25 23.56 -8.56
C LEU A 274 5.72 23.17 -7.16
N LEU A 275 6.14 22.03 -6.63
CA LEU A 275 5.77 21.59 -5.28
C LEU A 275 6.41 22.47 -4.20
N LYS A 276 7.64 22.99 -4.42
CA LYS A 276 8.29 23.99 -3.57
C LYS A 276 7.48 25.30 -3.54
N GLU A 277 7.07 25.81 -4.70
CA GLU A 277 6.23 27.01 -4.81
C GLU A 277 4.88 26.87 -4.08
N MET A 278 4.32 25.64 -4.05
CA MET A 278 3.08 25.32 -3.36
C MET A 278 3.24 25.02 -1.86
N GLU A 279 4.46 25.15 -1.34
CA GLU A 279 4.79 24.85 0.06
C GLU A 279 4.50 23.40 0.48
N CYS A 280 4.63 22.41 -0.44
CA CYS A 280 4.61 21.00 -0.08
C CYS A 280 5.72 20.71 0.93
N ASP A 281 5.45 19.86 1.95
CA ASP A 281 6.43 19.60 3.01
C ASP A 281 7.47 18.58 2.58
N ASN A 282 7.03 17.44 2.04
CA ASN A 282 7.90 16.33 1.69
C ASN A 282 7.54 15.75 0.32
N ILE A 283 8.51 15.05 -0.26
CA ILE A 283 8.34 14.29 -1.51
C ILE A 283 8.86 12.88 -1.36
N CYS A 284 8.23 11.96 -2.10
CA CYS A 284 8.78 10.65 -2.44
C CYS A 284 9.22 10.66 -3.90
N LEU A 285 10.50 10.52 -4.15
CA LEU A 285 11.03 10.43 -5.50
C LEU A 285 10.75 9.04 -6.06
N LEU A 286 10.28 8.95 -7.29
CA LEU A 286 10.32 7.71 -8.05
C LEU A 286 11.77 7.50 -8.53
N TYR A 287 12.62 6.98 -7.62
CA TYR A 287 13.90 6.47 -8.08
C TYR A 287 13.67 5.13 -8.77
N THR A 288 13.82 5.11 -10.08
CA THR A 288 14.45 3.96 -10.70
C THR A 288 15.90 3.99 -10.18
N SER A 289 16.15 3.35 -9.04
CA SER A 289 17.53 3.13 -8.62
C SER A 289 18.26 2.52 -9.80
N PRO A 290 19.41 3.05 -10.24
CA PRO A 290 20.24 2.33 -11.16
C PRO A 290 20.43 0.93 -10.57
N SER A 291 20.20 -0.10 -11.37
CA SER A 291 20.49 -1.47 -10.99
C SER A 291 21.92 -1.50 -10.46
N PRO A 292 22.27 -2.34 -9.48
CA PRO A 292 23.66 -2.52 -9.07
C PRO A 292 24.61 -2.83 -10.24
N ARG A 293 24.08 -3.17 -11.42
CA ARG A 293 24.82 -3.34 -12.68
C ARG A 293 25.15 -2.01 -13.41
N ASP A 294 24.46 -0.90 -13.05
CA ASP A 294 24.68 0.39 -13.71
C ASP A 294 25.72 1.27 -12.98
N VAL A 295 26.36 0.74 -11.91
CA VAL A 295 27.39 1.42 -11.11
C VAL A 295 28.80 0.89 -11.43
N GLU A 296 28.93 -0.02 -12.40
CA GLU A 296 30.22 -0.59 -12.85
C GLU A 296 30.69 -0.02 -14.21
N GLU A 297 30.44 1.27 -14.54
CA GLU A 297 31.17 1.96 -15.61
C GLU A 297 31.83 3.25 -15.11
#